data_8ae12aa3c8f4c6b0c7a24c3413a44848
#
_entry.id   8ae12aa3c8f4c6b0c7a24c3413a44848
#
_cell.length_a   1.000
_cell.length_b   1.000
_cell.length_c   1.000
_cell.angle_alpha   90.00
_cell.angle_beta   90.00
_cell.angle_gamma   90.00
#
_symmetry.space_group_name_H-M   'P 1'
#
loop_
_entity.id
_entity.type
_entity.pdbx_description
1 polymer ?
#
loop_
_entity_poly.entity_id
_entity_poly.type
_entity_poly.pdbx_seq_one_letter_code
_entity_poly.pdbx_strand_id
1 'polypeptide(L)'
;MKKYLFFALILLTSCKDQFLDRYPQTSISPEAFFNSEEDLSLYINGLLSLPGSGSYLASTEQGTDNASTTGAIEMKTIMTGTPSAQTITGGWDWTRLRNINYFLVSYQKANVSAAVKNHYAGIARYYRAEFYLDKVRRYSNVPWYSGTLNPSDKDLYKTQDSRTVVMDSVLADLAFAAANVRESVPTGTPGKWAAQLLYARAALYEGTYRKYHDELSLTASAGPLLEKAAAIAGEIIASKKFSIYSTGKPNEDYATLFASQDLLSNKEVILANPYDMDKKRSGSVNGVVFGDYEMAPSRDLVQAYLMKDGTPLSAQPGYETFGFVKEFQNRDPRLSQTMVPPGWVRQPDATPYIQRLNKNFSGYHQLKGYINSTTAAIQNGADYPVYRYAEALLIYAEALAETGKLTQANLDESVNLLRRRAGMPDLNLVKANASVDPVQAEKFPNVTGANQGIILEIRREKRVEFAFEDHRFHDLMRWKAGKVLTKIPEGMYFPGLGKYDLTGDGVEDIILIDKGASIPAEAQKEKNSLGVVLVYYKAGAPGENVTVYLKNGNAGGAIITETTTRQFIDPKYYYRPVPQTQMLLNPNLKQVFGW
;
A
#
# COMPACT_ATOMS: atom_id res chain seq x y z
N MET A 1 -53.59 -2.56 -68.05
CA MET A 1 -53.51 -2.71 -66.60
C MET A 1 -52.88 -3.99 -66.09
N LYS A 2 -52.75 -5.11 -66.82
CA LYS A 2 -52.12 -6.35 -66.34
C LYS A 2 -50.55 -6.35 -66.33
N LYS A 3 -49.88 -5.43 -66.98
CA LYS A 3 -48.39 -5.33 -67.00
C LYS A 3 -47.79 -4.55 -65.81
N TYR A 4 -48.51 -3.74 -65.12
CA TYR A 4 -48.04 -2.98 -63.95
C TYR A 4 -48.26 -3.75 -62.63
N LEU A 5 -49.06 -4.78 -62.59
CA LEU A 5 -49.28 -5.60 -61.40
C LEU A 5 -48.14 -6.58 -61.14
N PHE A 6 -47.38 -6.95 -62.19
CA PHE A 6 -46.26 -7.87 -62.07
C PHE A 6 -44.96 -7.16 -61.59
N PHE A 7 -44.82 -5.84 -61.82
CA PHE A 7 -43.70 -5.06 -61.34
C PHE A 7 -43.86 -4.64 -59.88
N ALA A 8 -45.07 -4.55 -59.36
CA ALA A 8 -45.32 -4.25 -57.94
C ALA A 8 -45.07 -5.44 -57.00
N LEU A 9 -45.11 -6.68 -57.53
CA LEU A 9 -44.92 -7.89 -56.73
C LEU A 9 -43.44 -8.26 -56.53
N ILE A 10 -42.50 -7.70 -57.30
CA ILE A 10 -41.05 -7.94 -57.21
C ILE A 10 -40.40 -7.03 -56.16
N LEU A 11 -41.07 -5.94 -55.75
CA LEU A 11 -40.54 -5.01 -54.73
C LEU A 11 -40.81 -5.43 -53.28
N LEU A 12 -41.55 -6.54 -53.05
CA LEU A 12 -41.87 -7.00 -51.68
C LEU A 12 -41.01 -8.16 -51.16
N THR A 13 -40.02 -8.63 -51.91
CA THR A 13 -39.18 -9.78 -51.49
C THR A 13 -37.72 -9.43 -51.11
N SER A 14 -37.41 -8.16 -50.89
CA SER A 14 -36.03 -7.72 -50.61
C SER A 14 -35.83 -7.00 -49.27
N CYS A 15 -36.60 -7.33 -48.25
CA CYS A 15 -36.21 -7.00 -46.89
C CYS A 15 -35.65 -8.24 -46.23
N LYS A 16 -34.32 -8.37 -46.21
CA LYS A 16 -33.65 -9.24 -45.26
C LYS A 16 -33.78 -8.58 -43.89
N ASP A 17 -34.34 -9.31 -42.92
CA ASP A 17 -34.50 -8.86 -41.54
C ASP A 17 -33.18 -8.36 -40.88
N GLN A 18 -32.03 -8.68 -41.45
CA GLN A 18 -30.73 -8.27 -41.00
C GLN A 18 -30.36 -6.79 -41.29
N PHE A 19 -31.14 -6.03 -42.09
CA PHE A 19 -30.79 -4.63 -42.39
C PHE A 19 -31.14 -3.66 -41.25
N LEU A 20 -31.99 -4.05 -40.32
CA LEU A 20 -32.41 -3.24 -39.18
C LEU A 20 -31.66 -3.54 -37.88
N ASP A 21 -30.85 -4.61 -37.85
CA ASP A 21 -29.98 -4.95 -36.72
C ASP A 21 -28.70 -4.11 -36.78
N ARG A 22 -28.82 -2.80 -36.61
CA ARG A 22 -27.68 -1.94 -36.35
C ARG A 22 -27.39 -1.98 -34.87
N TYR A 23 -26.37 -2.73 -34.49
CA TYR A 23 -25.82 -2.65 -33.15
C TYR A 23 -25.27 -1.22 -32.90
N PRO A 24 -25.52 -0.63 -31.71
CA PRO A 24 -24.95 0.66 -31.37
C PRO A 24 -23.42 0.61 -31.49
N GLN A 25 -22.84 1.46 -32.33
CA GLN A 25 -21.38 1.52 -32.52
C GLN A 25 -20.61 1.94 -31.24
N THR A 26 -21.31 2.37 -30.21
CA THR A 26 -20.76 2.85 -28.94
C THR A 26 -20.93 1.86 -27.78
N SER A 27 -21.56 0.69 -28.00
CA SER A 27 -21.71 -0.35 -26.99
C SER A 27 -21.28 -1.72 -27.53
N ILE A 28 -20.52 -2.46 -26.72
CA ILE A 28 -20.14 -3.84 -27.03
C ILE A 28 -21.40 -4.71 -26.90
N SER A 29 -21.90 -5.29 -28.01
CA SER A 29 -22.93 -6.32 -27.95
C SER A 29 -22.27 -7.69 -27.82
N PRO A 30 -22.76 -8.58 -26.93
CA PRO A 30 -22.19 -9.93 -26.75
C PRO A 30 -22.20 -10.78 -27.99
N GLU A 31 -23.17 -10.55 -28.90
CA GLU A 31 -23.34 -11.30 -30.14
C GLU A 31 -22.26 -10.97 -31.16
N ALA A 32 -21.75 -9.73 -31.14
CA ALA A 32 -20.82 -9.22 -32.15
C ALA A 32 -19.36 -9.16 -31.67
N PHE A 33 -19.11 -9.29 -30.36
CA PHE A 33 -17.78 -8.98 -29.80
C PHE A 33 -16.99 -10.24 -29.42
N PHE A 34 -17.47 -11.14 -28.60
CA PHE A 34 -16.67 -12.23 -28.02
C PHE A 34 -16.49 -13.41 -28.99
N ASN A 35 -15.69 -13.26 -30.07
CA ASN A 35 -15.49 -14.28 -31.11
C ASN A 35 -14.06 -14.83 -31.17
N SER A 36 -13.05 -14.04 -30.86
CA SER A 36 -11.64 -14.34 -31.04
C SER A 36 -10.82 -14.17 -29.76
N GLU A 37 -9.54 -14.55 -29.78
CA GLU A 37 -8.60 -14.26 -28.68
C GLU A 37 -8.33 -12.76 -28.56
N GLU A 38 -8.29 -12.04 -29.68
CA GLU A 38 -8.12 -10.58 -29.69
C GLU A 38 -9.26 -9.88 -28.98
N ASP A 39 -10.51 -10.32 -29.17
CA ASP A 39 -11.66 -9.75 -28.47
C ASP A 39 -11.55 -9.96 -26.96
N LEU A 40 -11.18 -11.18 -26.53
CA LEU A 40 -10.94 -11.47 -25.11
C LEU A 40 -9.84 -10.59 -24.52
N SER A 41 -8.73 -10.46 -25.25
CA SER A 41 -7.59 -9.62 -24.85
C SER A 41 -7.98 -8.15 -24.75
N LEU A 42 -8.70 -7.63 -25.76
CA LEU A 42 -9.13 -6.24 -25.80
C LEU A 42 -10.04 -5.90 -24.62
N TYR A 43 -11.00 -6.78 -24.31
CA TYR A 43 -11.89 -6.56 -23.16
C TYR A 43 -11.11 -6.59 -21.83
N ILE A 44 -10.23 -7.58 -21.64
CA ILE A 44 -9.40 -7.68 -20.43
C ILE A 44 -8.50 -6.46 -20.28
N ASN A 45 -7.93 -5.93 -21.37
CA ASN A 45 -7.14 -4.70 -21.34
C ASN A 45 -7.95 -3.50 -20.83
N GLY A 46 -9.27 -3.45 -21.10
CA GLY A 46 -10.17 -2.46 -20.54
C GLY A 46 -10.44 -2.62 -19.04
N LEU A 47 -10.15 -3.79 -18.45
CA LEU A 47 -10.26 -4.05 -17.01
C LEU A 47 -8.95 -3.78 -16.25
N LEU A 48 -7.81 -3.63 -16.95
CA LEU A 48 -6.52 -3.42 -16.32
C LEU A 48 -6.54 -2.14 -15.47
N SER A 49 -6.12 -2.27 -14.23
CA SER A 49 -5.98 -1.17 -13.30
C SER A 49 -4.77 -1.42 -12.42
N LEU A 50 -3.73 -0.64 -12.61
CA LEU A 50 -2.52 -0.70 -11.82
C LEU A 50 -2.37 0.59 -11.01
N PRO A 51 -1.82 0.52 -9.79
CA PRO A 51 -1.57 1.70 -8.99
C PRO A 51 -0.55 2.62 -9.67
N GLY A 52 -0.80 3.94 -9.58
CA GLY A 52 0.15 4.95 -10.05
C GLY A 52 1.26 5.20 -9.02
N SER A 53 2.51 5.35 -9.47
CA SER A 53 3.68 5.48 -8.59
C SER A 53 3.57 6.65 -7.59
N GLY A 54 3.14 7.81 -8.03
CA GLY A 54 3.03 8.99 -7.17
C GLY A 54 2.01 8.83 -6.05
N SER A 55 0.81 8.35 -6.36
CA SER A 55 -0.25 8.15 -5.37
C SER A 55 0.13 7.08 -4.35
N TYR A 56 0.71 5.97 -4.81
CA TYR A 56 1.03 4.84 -3.94
C TYR A 56 2.17 5.14 -2.98
N LEU A 57 3.28 5.68 -3.48
CA LEU A 57 4.44 5.97 -2.65
C LEU A 57 4.23 7.15 -1.69
N ALA A 58 3.20 7.97 -1.88
CA ALA A 58 3.03 9.19 -1.11
C ALA A 58 1.78 9.21 -0.23
N SER A 59 0.63 8.75 -0.70
CA SER A 59 -0.65 9.01 0.01
C SER A 59 -1.13 7.86 0.88
N THR A 60 -0.73 6.62 0.59
CA THR A 60 -1.26 5.43 1.26
C THR A 60 -0.84 5.32 2.73
N GLU A 61 0.32 5.85 3.09
CA GLU A 61 0.83 5.80 4.46
C GLU A 61 0.32 6.92 5.38
N GLN A 62 -0.32 7.94 4.82
CA GLN A 62 -0.81 9.11 5.58
C GLN A 62 -1.92 8.78 6.60
N GLY A 63 -2.57 7.64 6.44
CA GLY A 63 -3.58 7.12 7.38
C GLY A 63 -3.03 6.13 8.40
N THR A 64 -1.71 5.96 8.49
CA THR A 64 -1.04 4.96 9.33
C THR A 64 -0.15 5.60 10.40
N ASP A 65 0.58 4.79 11.15
CA ASP A 65 1.62 5.24 12.08
C ASP A 65 2.97 5.54 11.38
N ASN A 66 3.03 5.38 10.05
CA ASN A 66 4.24 5.67 9.26
C ASN A 66 4.34 7.14 8.83
N ALA A 67 3.20 7.83 8.65
CA ALA A 67 3.21 9.23 8.23
C ALA A 67 1.99 9.99 8.75
N SER A 68 2.12 11.31 8.82
CA SER A 68 1.04 12.25 9.10
C SER A 68 0.76 13.12 7.87
N THR A 69 -0.42 13.76 7.86
CA THR A 69 -0.83 14.75 6.86
C THR A 69 -1.81 15.74 7.46
N THR A 70 -1.82 16.98 6.94
CA THR A 70 -2.88 17.96 7.22
C THR A 70 -4.16 17.65 6.43
N GLY A 71 -4.05 16.83 5.38
CA GLY A 71 -5.18 16.44 4.52
C GLY A 71 -6.24 15.59 5.22
N ALA A 72 -7.43 15.58 4.64
CA ALA A 72 -8.55 14.77 5.10
C ALA A 72 -8.37 13.32 4.62
N ILE A 73 -7.91 12.45 5.50
CA ILE A 73 -7.85 10.99 5.29
C ILE A 73 -9.02 10.34 6.01
N GLU A 74 -9.71 9.42 5.34
CA GLU A 74 -10.93 8.79 5.88
C GLU A 74 -10.74 8.26 7.30
N MET A 75 -9.67 7.48 7.56
CA MET A 75 -9.43 6.91 8.88
C MET A 75 -9.16 7.99 9.94
N LYS A 76 -8.42 9.03 9.59
CA LYS A 76 -8.21 10.19 10.47
C LYS A 76 -9.55 10.89 10.78
N THR A 77 -10.38 11.14 9.77
CA THR A 77 -11.72 11.73 9.93
C THR A 77 -12.61 10.87 10.84
N ILE A 78 -12.56 9.55 10.69
CA ILE A 78 -13.28 8.60 11.55
C ILE A 78 -12.82 8.73 13.01
N MET A 79 -11.52 8.78 13.25
CA MET A 79 -10.95 8.80 14.60
C MET A 79 -11.08 10.15 15.32
N THR A 80 -11.20 11.26 14.58
CA THR A 80 -11.26 12.62 15.16
C THR A 80 -12.65 13.24 15.16
N GLY A 81 -13.62 12.61 14.49
CA GLY A 81 -14.96 13.14 14.29
C GLY A 81 -16.07 12.25 14.86
N THR A 82 -17.27 12.46 14.35
CA THR A 82 -18.47 11.68 14.65
C THR A 82 -18.92 10.91 13.40
N PRO A 83 -18.24 9.79 13.06
CA PRO A 83 -18.52 9.07 11.83
C PRO A 83 -19.89 8.35 11.89
N SER A 84 -20.59 8.35 10.77
CA SER A 84 -21.90 7.71 10.59
C SER A 84 -22.06 7.16 9.18
N ALA A 85 -23.11 6.38 8.95
CA ALA A 85 -23.49 5.89 7.62
C ALA A 85 -23.86 7.01 6.62
N GLN A 86 -24.17 8.23 7.12
CA GLN A 86 -24.38 9.42 6.30
C GLN A 86 -23.08 10.09 5.86
N THR A 87 -22.05 10.05 6.72
CA THR A 87 -20.80 10.79 6.50
C THR A 87 -19.71 9.91 5.84
N ILE A 88 -19.74 8.59 6.08
CA ILE A 88 -18.81 7.63 5.48
C ILE A 88 -19.51 6.90 4.34
N THR A 89 -19.45 7.46 3.15
CA THR A 89 -20.23 6.99 1.98
C THR A 89 -19.40 6.33 0.88
N GLY A 90 -18.07 6.41 0.96
CA GLY A 90 -17.17 5.87 -0.05
C GLY A 90 -17.08 4.34 -0.08
N GLY A 91 -16.72 3.79 -1.24
CA GLY A 91 -16.35 2.38 -1.38
C GLY A 91 -17.50 1.41 -1.73
N TRP A 92 -18.75 1.84 -1.83
CA TRP A 92 -19.89 0.97 -2.20
C TRP A 92 -20.24 1.00 -3.70
N ASP A 93 -19.25 1.22 -4.55
CA ASP A 93 -19.42 1.16 -6.01
C ASP A 93 -19.22 -0.28 -6.52
N TRP A 94 -20.08 -0.73 -7.43
CA TRP A 94 -20.12 -2.09 -8.00
C TRP A 94 -19.91 -2.10 -9.51
N THR A 95 -19.65 -0.95 -10.12
CA THR A 95 -19.49 -0.78 -11.58
C THR A 95 -18.38 -1.67 -12.13
N ARG A 96 -17.21 -1.69 -11.46
CA ARG A 96 -16.08 -2.54 -11.87
C ARG A 96 -16.44 -4.03 -11.85
N LEU A 97 -17.17 -4.47 -10.81
CA LEU A 97 -17.61 -5.86 -10.71
C LEU A 97 -18.57 -6.23 -11.85
N ARG A 98 -19.49 -5.34 -12.19
CA ARG A 98 -20.42 -5.56 -13.30
C ARG A 98 -19.66 -5.82 -14.61
N ASN A 99 -18.64 -5.03 -14.92
CA ASN A 99 -17.81 -5.20 -16.12
C ASN A 99 -17.04 -6.52 -16.08
N ILE A 100 -16.47 -6.90 -14.93
CA ILE A 100 -15.78 -8.19 -14.77
C ILE A 100 -16.75 -9.36 -14.98
N ASN A 101 -17.92 -9.31 -14.34
CA ASN A 101 -18.92 -10.38 -14.46
C ASN A 101 -19.51 -10.45 -15.87
N TYR A 102 -19.66 -9.33 -16.58
CA TYR A 102 -20.07 -9.33 -17.98
C TYR A 102 -19.10 -10.11 -18.86
N PHE A 103 -17.79 -9.95 -18.65
CA PHE A 103 -16.80 -10.80 -19.31
C PHE A 103 -16.98 -12.27 -18.93
N LEU A 104 -17.11 -12.57 -17.63
CA LEU A 104 -17.19 -13.95 -17.13
C LEU A 104 -18.44 -14.72 -17.59
N VAL A 105 -19.52 -14.05 -17.96
CA VAL A 105 -20.70 -14.69 -18.57
C VAL A 105 -20.62 -14.79 -20.10
N SER A 106 -19.71 -14.01 -20.74
CA SER A 106 -19.65 -13.88 -22.20
C SER A 106 -18.49 -14.62 -22.86
N TYR A 107 -17.34 -14.78 -22.18
CA TYR A 107 -16.07 -15.28 -22.75
C TYR A 107 -16.16 -16.69 -23.36
N GLN A 108 -17.12 -17.52 -22.92
CA GLN A 108 -17.31 -18.87 -23.45
C GLN A 108 -17.75 -18.90 -24.92
N LYS A 109 -18.30 -17.78 -25.44
CA LYS A 109 -18.74 -17.65 -26.83
C LYS A 109 -17.57 -17.63 -27.82
N ALA A 110 -16.38 -17.21 -27.39
CA ALA A 110 -15.22 -17.12 -28.26
C ALA A 110 -14.86 -18.48 -28.87
N ASN A 111 -14.58 -18.50 -30.18
CA ASN A 111 -14.17 -19.70 -30.89
C ASN A 111 -12.66 -19.94 -30.76
N VAL A 112 -12.21 -20.23 -29.54
CA VAL A 112 -10.81 -20.46 -29.19
C VAL A 112 -10.70 -21.67 -28.28
N SER A 113 -9.47 -22.17 -28.07
CA SER A 113 -9.24 -23.32 -27.19
C SER A 113 -9.62 -23.06 -25.74
N ALA A 114 -9.92 -24.12 -25.00
CA ALA A 114 -10.22 -24.03 -23.57
C ALA A 114 -9.07 -23.38 -22.77
N ALA A 115 -7.81 -23.64 -23.13
CA ALA A 115 -6.65 -23.02 -22.48
C ALA A 115 -6.63 -21.50 -22.67
N VAL A 116 -6.97 -20.99 -23.86
CA VAL A 116 -7.10 -19.55 -24.13
C VAL A 116 -8.26 -18.96 -23.30
N LYS A 117 -9.44 -19.58 -23.34
CA LYS A 117 -10.59 -19.14 -22.53
C LYS A 117 -10.26 -19.06 -21.05
N ASN A 118 -9.62 -20.10 -20.51
CA ASN A 118 -9.27 -20.17 -19.10
C ASN A 118 -8.21 -19.14 -18.71
N HIS A 119 -7.29 -18.81 -19.60
CA HIS A 119 -6.32 -17.73 -19.35
C HIS A 119 -6.99 -16.40 -19.10
N TYR A 120 -7.85 -15.96 -20.03
CA TYR A 120 -8.53 -14.67 -19.87
C TYR A 120 -9.58 -14.69 -18.76
N ALA A 121 -10.28 -15.81 -18.56
CA ALA A 121 -11.15 -15.99 -17.41
C ALA A 121 -10.38 -15.94 -16.09
N GLY A 122 -9.17 -16.46 -16.06
CA GLY A 122 -8.27 -16.38 -14.90
C GLY A 122 -7.92 -14.93 -14.56
N ILE A 123 -7.60 -14.10 -15.55
CA ILE A 123 -7.33 -12.66 -15.30
C ILE A 123 -8.59 -11.95 -14.81
N ALA A 124 -9.76 -12.23 -15.39
CA ALA A 124 -11.01 -11.64 -14.92
C ALA A 124 -11.33 -12.05 -13.47
N ARG A 125 -11.12 -13.33 -13.12
CA ARG A 125 -11.29 -13.84 -11.75
C ARG A 125 -10.28 -13.23 -10.76
N TYR A 126 -9.04 -13.01 -11.20
CA TYR A 126 -8.06 -12.25 -10.42
C TYR A 126 -8.61 -10.88 -10.04
N TYR A 127 -9.16 -10.11 -11.00
CA TYR A 127 -9.75 -8.80 -10.72
C TYR A 127 -11.03 -8.86 -9.90
N ARG A 128 -11.83 -9.93 -10.05
CA ARG A 128 -13.00 -10.13 -9.19
C ARG A 128 -12.59 -10.40 -7.74
N ALA A 129 -11.58 -11.22 -7.56
CA ALA A 129 -11.02 -11.51 -6.24
C ALA A 129 -10.41 -10.25 -5.59
N GLU A 130 -9.64 -9.46 -6.33
CA GLU A 130 -9.10 -8.17 -5.87
C GLU A 130 -10.22 -7.22 -5.42
N PHE A 131 -11.27 -7.08 -6.25
CA PHE A 131 -12.45 -6.28 -5.93
C PHE A 131 -13.13 -6.72 -4.63
N TYR A 132 -13.40 -8.01 -4.49
CA TYR A 132 -14.08 -8.51 -3.30
C TYR A 132 -13.19 -8.52 -2.05
N LEU A 133 -11.91 -8.74 -2.19
CA LEU A 133 -10.96 -8.61 -1.08
C LEU A 133 -11.00 -7.19 -0.50
N ASP A 134 -11.05 -6.16 -1.35
CA ASP A 134 -11.21 -4.77 -0.92
C ASP A 134 -12.55 -4.54 -0.21
N LYS A 135 -13.66 -5.06 -0.76
CA LYS A 135 -14.98 -4.97 -0.12
C LYS A 135 -15.02 -5.65 1.25
N VAL A 136 -14.45 -6.85 1.37
CA VAL A 136 -14.39 -7.59 2.64
C VAL A 136 -13.52 -6.88 3.67
N ARG A 137 -12.38 -6.32 3.25
CA ARG A 137 -11.53 -5.48 4.10
C ARG A 137 -12.29 -4.31 4.69
N ARG A 138 -13.22 -3.74 3.93
CA ARG A 138 -13.95 -2.56 4.28
C ARG A 138 -15.25 -2.83 5.08
N TYR A 139 -16.04 -3.83 4.66
CA TYR A 139 -17.39 -4.06 5.17
C TYR A 139 -17.58 -5.40 5.89
N SER A 140 -16.61 -6.30 5.85
CA SER A 140 -16.69 -7.69 6.28
C SER A 140 -17.69 -8.52 5.45
N ASN A 141 -18.97 -8.28 5.60
CA ASN A 141 -20.05 -8.98 4.88
C ASN A 141 -20.52 -8.12 3.71
N VAL A 142 -20.61 -8.70 2.51
CA VAL A 142 -21.05 -8.02 1.30
C VAL A 142 -21.80 -8.98 0.39
N PRO A 143 -22.74 -8.51 -0.45
CA PRO A 143 -23.38 -9.38 -1.42
C PRO A 143 -22.37 -9.94 -2.43
N TRP A 144 -22.34 -11.25 -2.61
CA TRP A 144 -21.55 -11.90 -3.66
C TRP A 144 -22.37 -12.03 -4.94
N TYR A 145 -21.86 -11.49 -6.04
CA TYR A 145 -22.46 -11.60 -7.37
C TYR A 145 -21.49 -12.28 -8.34
N SER A 146 -21.89 -13.43 -8.88
CA SER A 146 -21.10 -14.19 -9.84
C SER A 146 -21.42 -13.91 -11.30
N GLY A 147 -22.51 -13.18 -11.56
CA GLY A 147 -23.01 -12.81 -12.88
C GLY A 147 -23.44 -11.34 -12.97
N THR A 148 -23.98 -10.95 -14.13
CA THR A 148 -24.58 -9.65 -14.35
C THR A 148 -26.04 -9.65 -13.87
N LEU A 149 -26.48 -8.53 -13.32
CA LEU A 149 -27.87 -8.34 -12.87
C LEU A 149 -28.58 -7.33 -13.77
N ASN A 150 -29.88 -7.61 -14.05
CA ASN A 150 -30.79 -6.68 -14.70
C ASN A 150 -31.58 -5.89 -13.65
N PRO A 151 -32.18 -4.74 -14.01
CA PRO A 151 -32.93 -3.92 -13.05
C PRO A 151 -34.12 -4.65 -12.39
N SER A 152 -34.64 -5.72 -13.00
CA SER A 152 -35.73 -6.54 -12.47
C SER A 152 -35.30 -7.72 -11.60
N ASP A 153 -33.98 -7.98 -11.49
CA ASP A 153 -33.49 -9.14 -10.76
C ASP A 153 -33.66 -8.94 -9.25
N LYS A 154 -34.28 -9.91 -8.59
CA LYS A 154 -34.47 -9.89 -7.13
C LYS A 154 -33.17 -9.88 -6.34
N ASP A 155 -32.11 -10.43 -6.92
CA ASP A 155 -30.77 -10.47 -6.29
C ASP A 155 -30.16 -9.08 -6.08
N LEU A 156 -30.67 -8.03 -6.76
CA LEU A 156 -30.30 -6.64 -6.45
C LEU A 156 -30.64 -6.24 -5.01
N TYR A 157 -31.65 -6.89 -4.43
CA TYR A 157 -32.19 -6.60 -3.10
C TYR A 157 -31.82 -7.67 -2.07
N LYS A 158 -30.88 -8.58 -2.38
CA LYS A 158 -30.45 -9.56 -1.38
C LYS A 158 -29.67 -8.91 -0.24
N THR A 159 -29.64 -9.58 0.92
CA THR A 159 -28.77 -9.19 2.05
C THR A 159 -27.30 -9.48 1.73
N GLN A 160 -26.41 -9.03 2.62
CA GLN A 160 -25.00 -9.41 2.53
C GLN A 160 -24.82 -10.92 2.76
N ASP A 161 -23.95 -11.51 1.94
CA ASP A 161 -23.38 -12.83 2.22
C ASP A 161 -22.34 -12.70 3.34
N SER A 162 -22.15 -13.77 4.13
CA SER A 162 -21.17 -13.77 5.20
C SER A 162 -19.74 -13.62 4.68
N ARG A 163 -18.85 -13.03 5.49
CA ARG A 163 -17.43 -12.94 5.20
C ARG A 163 -16.84 -14.27 4.74
N THR A 164 -17.22 -15.36 5.38
CA THR A 164 -16.73 -16.70 5.04
C THR A 164 -17.07 -17.07 3.60
N VAL A 165 -18.35 -16.96 3.21
CA VAL A 165 -18.81 -17.27 1.85
C VAL A 165 -18.10 -16.42 0.80
N VAL A 166 -17.96 -15.13 1.07
CA VAL A 166 -17.28 -14.21 0.14
C VAL A 166 -15.79 -14.55 0.02
N MET A 167 -15.10 -14.78 1.15
CA MET A 167 -13.68 -15.12 1.12
C MET A 167 -13.39 -16.49 0.52
N ASP A 168 -14.26 -17.49 0.73
CA ASP A 168 -14.12 -18.79 0.07
C ASP A 168 -14.23 -18.64 -1.45
N SER A 169 -15.15 -17.76 -1.93
CA SER A 169 -15.30 -17.44 -3.35
C SER A 169 -14.07 -16.68 -3.89
N VAL A 170 -13.52 -15.73 -3.14
CA VAL A 170 -12.28 -15.00 -3.47
C VAL A 170 -11.12 -15.98 -3.63
N LEU A 171 -10.93 -16.89 -2.66
CA LEU A 171 -9.84 -17.87 -2.71
C LEU A 171 -10.03 -18.87 -3.86
N ALA A 172 -11.27 -19.26 -4.19
CA ALA A 172 -11.57 -20.10 -5.34
C ALA A 172 -11.25 -19.41 -6.68
N ASP A 173 -11.57 -18.11 -6.79
CA ASP A 173 -11.22 -17.32 -7.96
C ASP A 173 -9.70 -17.20 -8.14
N LEU A 174 -8.96 -16.96 -7.05
CA LEU A 174 -7.50 -16.87 -7.08
C LEU A 174 -6.83 -18.22 -7.35
N ALA A 175 -7.37 -19.31 -6.81
CA ALA A 175 -6.90 -20.66 -7.13
C ALA A 175 -7.06 -20.96 -8.64
N PHE A 176 -8.21 -20.62 -9.22
CA PHE A 176 -8.43 -20.76 -10.66
C PHE A 176 -7.46 -19.89 -11.45
N ALA A 177 -7.27 -18.63 -11.06
CA ALA A 177 -6.36 -17.71 -11.73
C ALA A 177 -4.91 -18.23 -11.70
N ALA A 178 -4.41 -18.65 -10.53
CA ALA A 178 -3.06 -19.20 -10.36
C ALA A 178 -2.82 -20.46 -11.22
N ALA A 179 -3.86 -21.28 -11.42
CA ALA A 179 -3.77 -22.51 -12.22
C ALA A 179 -3.85 -22.26 -13.74
N ASN A 180 -4.56 -21.22 -14.20
CA ASN A 180 -4.93 -21.07 -15.61
C ASN A 180 -4.32 -19.84 -16.30
N VAL A 181 -3.90 -18.81 -15.56
CA VAL A 181 -3.25 -17.65 -16.18
C VAL A 181 -1.87 -18.04 -16.68
N ARG A 182 -1.54 -17.61 -17.91
CA ARG A 182 -0.22 -17.85 -18.52
C ARG A 182 0.88 -17.19 -17.68
N GLU A 183 2.04 -17.79 -17.69
CA GLU A 183 3.22 -17.24 -17.03
C GLU A 183 3.76 -16.02 -17.80
N SER A 184 3.87 -16.14 -19.12
CA SER A 184 4.25 -15.05 -20.01
C SER A 184 3.01 -14.31 -20.47
N VAL A 185 2.93 -13.03 -20.09
CA VAL A 185 1.83 -12.11 -20.41
C VAL A 185 2.39 -10.76 -20.86
N PRO A 186 1.59 -9.92 -21.54
CA PRO A 186 1.99 -8.54 -21.84
C PRO A 186 2.35 -7.76 -20.59
N THR A 187 3.31 -6.85 -20.72
CA THR A 187 3.74 -5.96 -19.64
C THR A 187 2.58 -5.22 -18.99
N GLY A 188 2.57 -5.18 -17.66
CA GLY A 188 1.50 -4.54 -16.89
C GLY A 188 0.23 -5.39 -16.76
N THR A 189 0.23 -6.63 -17.29
CA THR A 189 -0.87 -7.58 -17.10
C THR A 189 -0.51 -8.56 -15.97
N PRO A 190 -1.43 -8.87 -15.04
CA PRO A 190 -1.17 -9.89 -14.03
C PRO A 190 -1.03 -11.28 -14.67
N GLY A 191 0.17 -11.85 -14.58
CA GLY A 191 0.48 -13.21 -14.98
C GLY A 191 0.23 -14.23 -13.86
N LYS A 192 0.56 -15.51 -14.09
CA LYS A 192 0.44 -16.61 -13.14
C LYS A 192 1.00 -16.25 -11.75
N TRP A 193 2.21 -15.70 -11.69
CA TRP A 193 2.88 -15.43 -10.42
C TRP A 193 2.28 -14.24 -9.67
N ALA A 194 1.71 -13.28 -10.38
CA ALA A 194 0.93 -12.20 -9.75
C ALA A 194 -0.36 -12.73 -9.14
N ALA A 195 -1.06 -13.64 -9.84
CA ALA A 195 -2.24 -14.31 -9.32
C ALA A 195 -1.90 -15.16 -8.08
N GLN A 196 -0.78 -15.88 -8.11
CA GLN A 196 -0.32 -16.70 -6.99
C GLN A 196 0.07 -15.85 -5.77
N LEU A 197 0.73 -14.71 -5.97
CA LEU A 197 1.08 -13.80 -4.87
C LEU A 197 -0.18 -13.18 -4.24
N LEU A 198 -1.14 -12.73 -5.05
CA LEU A 198 -2.42 -12.21 -4.51
C LEU A 198 -3.18 -13.32 -3.76
N TYR A 199 -3.10 -14.58 -4.22
CA TYR A 199 -3.69 -15.72 -3.51
C TYR A 199 -3.05 -15.94 -2.13
N ALA A 200 -1.73 -15.93 -2.05
CA ALA A 200 -1.00 -16.02 -0.78
C ALA A 200 -1.35 -14.84 0.15
N ARG A 201 -1.39 -13.60 -0.39
CA ARG A 201 -1.77 -12.39 0.34
C ARG A 201 -3.18 -12.46 0.90
N ALA A 202 -4.15 -12.91 0.09
CA ALA A 202 -5.55 -13.04 0.52
C ALA A 202 -5.71 -14.10 1.62
N ALA A 203 -5.03 -15.24 1.49
CA ALA A 203 -5.04 -16.31 2.49
C ALA A 203 -4.38 -15.85 3.81
N LEU A 204 -3.23 -15.15 3.76
CA LEU A 204 -2.58 -14.57 4.95
C LEU A 204 -3.46 -13.52 5.61
N TYR A 205 -4.03 -12.60 4.81
CA TYR A 205 -4.92 -11.56 5.31
C TYR A 205 -6.09 -12.16 6.09
N GLU A 206 -6.82 -13.07 5.47
CA GLU A 206 -7.99 -13.68 6.09
C GLU A 206 -7.61 -14.57 7.28
N GLY A 207 -6.53 -15.35 7.17
CA GLY A 207 -6.04 -16.21 8.25
C GLY A 207 -5.67 -15.41 9.51
N THR A 208 -4.90 -14.33 9.36
CA THR A 208 -4.56 -13.46 10.49
C THR A 208 -5.76 -12.66 10.99
N TYR A 209 -6.64 -12.21 10.08
CA TYR A 209 -7.86 -11.51 10.46
C TYR A 209 -8.74 -12.40 11.35
N ARG A 210 -9.01 -13.65 10.96
CA ARG A 210 -9.78 -14.62 11.77
C ARG A 210 -9.08 -14.97 13.08
N LYS A 211 -7.75 -15.00 13.11
CA LYS A 211 -6.97 -15.30 14.33
C LYS A 211 -7.13 -14.23 15.39
N TYR A 212 -7.14 -12.95 15.00
CA TYR A 212 -7.07 -11.83 15.94
C TYR A 212 -8.41 -11.12 16.19
N HIS A 213 -9.44 -11.34 15.34
CA HIS A 213 -10.73 -10.69 15.42
C HIS A 213 -11.80 -11.58 16.03
N ASP A 214 -11.84 -11.63 17.37
CA ASP A 214 -12.75 -12.49 18.15
C ASP A 214 -14.23 -12.22 17.86
N GLU A 215 -14.56 -10.96 17.53
CA GLU A 215 -15.92 -10.53 17.18
C GLU A 215 -16.52 -11.31 15.99
N LEU A 216 -15.67 -11.91 15.16
CA LEU A 216 -16.11 -12.73 14.03
C LEU A 216 -16.48 -14.17 14.44
N SER A 217 -16.00 -14.66 15.58
CA SER A 217 -16.13 -16.07 16.02
C SER A 217 -15.59 -17.07 14.99
N LEU A 218 -14.50 -16.71 14.26
CA LEU A 218 -13.90 -17.51 13.17
C LEU A 218 -12.50 -18.04 13.49
N THR A 219 -11.99 -17.86 14.70
CA THR A 219 -10.61 -18.20 15.10
C THR A 219 -10.25 -19.66 14.79
N ALA A 220 -11.16 -20.60 14.98
CA ALA A 220 -10.94 -22.03 14.68
C ALA A 220 -10.58 -22.31 13.20
N SER A 221 -10.99 -21.44 12.28
CA SER A 221 -10.73 -21.56 10.85
C SER A 221 -9.48 -20.79 10.37
N ALA A 222 -8.76 -20.13 11.26
CA ALA A 222 -7.58 -19.33 10.93
C ALA A 222 -6.37 -20.19 10.49
N GLY A 223 -6.10 -21.28 11.22
CA GLY A 223 -4.94 -22.14 10.97
C GLY A 223 -4.84 -22.66 9.53
N PRO A 224 -5.87 -23.29 8.96
CA PRO A 224 -5.85 -23.76 7.57
C PRO A 224 -5.57 -22.67 6.54
N LEU A 225 -6.02 -21.44 6.77
CA LEU A 225 -5.76 -20.30 5.88
C LEU A 225 -4.31 -19.84 5.95
N LEU A 226 -3.72 -19.82 7.14
CA LEU A 226 -2.30 -19.49 7.34
C LEU A 226 -1.40 -20.55 6.71
N GLU A 227 -1.72 -21.84 6.89
CA GLU A 227 -1.01 -22.94 6.24
C GLU A 227 -1.10 -22.83 4.71
N LYS A 228 -2.27 -22.51 4.18
CA LYS A 228 -2.47 -22.24 2.75
C LYS A 228 -1.60 -21.07 2.27
N ALA A 229 -1.54 -19.96 3.01
CA ALA A 229 -0.70 -18.82 2.67
C ALA A 229 0.79 -19.22 2.62
N ALA A 230 1.28 -19.98 3.61
CA ALA A 230 2.64 -20.49 3.63
C ALA A 230 2.93 -21.42 2.45
N ALA A 231 2.02 -22.32 2.12
CA ALA A 231 2.19 -23.26 1.01
C ALA A 231 2.29 -22.52 -0.34
N ILE A 232 1.36 -21.60 -0.61
CA ILE A 232 1.33 -20.85 -1.87
C ILE A 232 2.56 -19.94 -2.02
N ALA A 233 2.96 -19.22 -0.97
CA ALA A 233 4.18 -18.41 -0.98
C ALA A 233 5.43 -19.29 -1.12
N GLY A 234 5.45 -20.46 -0.48
CA GLY A 234 6.50 -21.47 -0.63
C GLY A 234 6.66 -21.98 -2.06
N GLU A 235 5.56 -22.13 -2.83
CA GLU A 235 5.63 -22.48 -4.26
C GLU A 235 6.32 -21.39 -5.09
N ILE A 236 6.08 -20.10 -4.79
CA ILE A 236 6.80 -19.00 -5.46
C ILE A 236 8.30 -19.09 -5.16
N ILE A 237 8.69 -19.34 -3.90
CA ILE A 237 10.08 -19.50 -3.47
C ILE A 237 10.70 -20.71 -4.16
N ALA A 238 10.02 -21.85 -4.15
CA ALA A 238 10.49 -23.11 -4.73
C ALA A 238 10.64 -23.05 -6.25
N SER A 239 9.93 -22.15 -6.93
CA SER A 239 10.03 -21.96 -8.38
C SER A 239 11.41 -21.52 -8.85
N LYS A 240 12.19 -20.86 -7.97
CA LYS A 240 13.50 -20.25 -8.26
C LYS A 240 13.51 -19.25 -9.43
N LYS A 241 12.33 -18.74 -9.82
CA LYS A 241 12.19 -17.75 -10.92
C LYS A 241 12.50 -16.34 -10.47
N PHE A 242 12.39 -16.09 -9.18
CA PHE A 242 12.59 -14.78 -8.57
C PHE A 242 13.77 -14.80 -7.60
N SER A 243 14.37 -13.65 -7.42
CA SER A 243 15.44 -13.44 -6.43
C SER A 243 15.44 -12.00 -5.97
N ILE A 244 15.90 -11.73 -4.77
CA ILE A 244 16.07 -10.36 -4.27
C ILE A 244 17.09 -9.63 -5.14
N TYR A 245 16.74 -8.41 -5.56
CA TYR A 245 17.65 -7.53 -6.29
C TYR A 245 18.80 -7.11 -5.39
N SER A 246 20.01 -7.48 -5.77
CA SER A 246 21.22 -7.09 -5.07
C SER A 246 22.40 -7.06 -6.02
N THR A 247 23.14 -5.95 -6.02
CA THR A 247 24.41 -5.77 -6.74
C THR A 247 25.61 -5.82 -5.81
N GLY A 248 25.39 -6.14 -4.52
CA GLY A 248 26.40 -6.12 -3.46
C GLY A 248 26.58 -4.74 -2.84
N LYS A 249 25.66 -3.80 -3.08
CA LYS A 249 25.70 -2.43 -2.57
C LYS A 249 24.55 -2.18 -1.58
N PRO A 250 24.67 -2.59 -0.34
CA PRO A 250 23.57 -2.55 0.63
C PRO A 250 23.05 -1.12 0.93
N ASN A 251 23.82 -0.09 0.63
CA ASN A 251 23.44 1.32 0.79
C ASN A 251 22.72 1.91 -0.44
N GLU A 252 22.59 1.15 -1.55
CA GLU A 252 22.04 1.64 -2.82
C GLU A 252 20.95 0.70 -3.37
N ASP A 253 21.12 -0.61 -3.23
CA ASP A 253 20.31 -1.62 -3.93
C ASP A 253 18.79 -1.47 -3.68
N TYR A 254 18.40 -1.12 -2.45
CA TYR A 254 17.00 -0.93 -2.11
C TYR A 254 16.39 0.30 -2.82
N ALA A 255 17.08 1.44 -2.80
CA ALA A 255 16.60 2.65 -3.47
C ALA A 255 16.55 2.49 -5.00
N THR A 256 17.55 1.82 -5.57
CA THR A 256 17.65 1.59 -7.02
C THR A 256 16.42 0.84 -7.56
N LEU A 257 15.87 -0.10 -6.80
CA LEU A 257 14.66 -0.82 -7.18
C LEU A 257 13.47 0.12 -7.47
N PHE A 258 13.34 1.23 -6.73
CA PHE A 258 12.23 2.17 -6.85
C PHE A 258 12.52 3.37 -7.76
N ALA A 259 13.76 3.50 -8.23
CA ALA A 259 14.18 4.56 -9.15
C ALA A 259 14.52 4.02 -10.55
N SER A 260 14.30 2.74 -10.83
CA SER A 260 14.59 2.10 -12.10
C SER A 260 13.57 2.48 -13.17
N GLN A 261 14.06 2.72 -14.38
CA GLN A 261 13.23 2.95 -15.59
C GLN A 261 12.90 1.66 -16.35
N ASP A 262 13.47 0.54 -15.93
CA ASP A 262 13.17 -0.79 -16.48
C ASP A 262 13.19 -1.82 -15.35
N LEU A 263 12.01 -2.23 -14.93
CA LEU A 263 11.82 -3.30 -13.95
C LEU A 263 11.46 -4.65 -14.59
N LEU A 264 11.30 -4.71 -15.92
CA LEU A 264 10.83 -5.92 -16.58
C LEU A 264 11.86 -7.06 -16.53
N SER A 265 13.14 -6.70 -16.51
CA SER A 265 14.24 -7.65 -16.38
C SER A 265 14.63 -7.94 -14.92
N ASN A 266 14.07 -7.20 -13.95
CA ASN A 266 14.41 -7.31 -12.55
C ASN A 266 13.73 -8.53 -11.91
N LYS A 267 14.54 -9.49 -11.46
CA LYS A 267 14.05 -10.77 -10.90
C LYS A 267 13.34 -10.62 -9.54
N GLU A 268 13.41 -9.48 -8.89
CA GLU A 268 12.60 -9.24 -7.68
C GLU A 268 11.17 -8.84 -8.02
N VAL A 269 10.91 -8.33 -9.23
CA VAL A 269 9.61 -7.79 -9.60
C VAL A 269 8.73 -8.86 -10.25
N ILE A 270 7.57 -9.09 -9.67
CA ILE A 270 6.55 -10.04 -10.16
C ILE A 270 5.52 -9.33 -11.04
N LEU A 271 5.17 -8.10 -10.70
CA LEU A 271 4.28 -7.24 -11.50
C LEU A 271 4.74 -5.79 -11.35
N ALA A 272 4.95 -5.11 -12.47
CA ALA A 272 5.25 -3.69 -12.50
C ALA A 272 4.17 -2.90 -13.25
N ASN A 273 3.97 -1.64 -12.84
CA ASN A 273 3.32 -0.64 -13.66
C ASN A 273 4.40 0.09 -14.46
N PRO A 274 4.54 -0.20 -15.75
CA PRO A 274 5.59 0.40 -16.56
C PRO A 274 5.26 1.84 -16.92
N TYR A 275 6.27 2.69 -16.97
CA TYR A 275 6.19 4.05 -17.47
C TYR A 275 7.17 4.23 -18.64
N ASP A 276 6.79 5.06 -19.60
CA ASP A 276 7.55 5.30 -20.82
C ASP A 276 7.27 6.72 -21.30
N MET A 277 8.25 7.59 -21.14
CA MET A 277 8.12 9.02 -21.48
C MET A 277 7.89 9.24 -22.97
N ASP A 278 8.48 8.41 -23.83
CA ASP A 278 8.32 8.49 -25.29
C ASP A 278 6.89 8.17 -25.71
N LYS A 279 6.23 7.27 -24.96
CA LYS A 279 4.81 6.93 -25.14
C LYS A 279 3.87 7.83 -24.35
N LYS A 280 4.35 8.93 -23.77
CA LYS A 280 3.58 9.88 -22.97
C LYS A 280 2.91 9.24 -21.74
N ARG A 281 3.52 8.21 -21.19
CA ARG A 281 3.09 7.53 -19.98
C ARG A 281 4.12 7.77 -18.89
N SER A 282 3.85 8.70 -17.99
CA SER A 282 4.78 9.13 -16.94
C SER A 282 4.26 8.80 -15.55
N GLY A 283 5.18 8.48 -14.64
CA GLY A 283 4.97 8.51 -13.21
C GLY A 283 5.19 9.91 -12.63
N SER A 284 4.71 10.16 -11.43
CA SER A 284 4.79 11.48 -10.78
C SER A 284 5.46 11.43 -9.38
N VAL A 285 6.24 10.40 -9.09
CA VAL A 285 6.82 10.19 -7.75
C VAL A 285 7.69 11.36 -7.28
N ASN A 286 8.50 11.95 -8.18
CA ASN A 286 9.35 13.08 -7.82
C ASN A 286 8.55 14.32 -7.39
N GLY A 287 7.43 14.59 -8.06
CA GLY A 287 6.55 15.70 -7.71
C GLY A 287 5.86 15.50 -6.36
N VAL A 288 5.58 14.25 -6.00
CA VAL A 288 4.96 13.93 -4.71
C VAL A 288 5.98 13.95 -3.57
N VAL A 289 7.18 13.39 -3.79
CA VAL A 289 8.21 13.27 -2.74
C VAL A 289 8.84 14.63 -2.40
N PHE A 290 9.13 15.47 -3.39
CA PHE A 290 9.74 16.80 -3.19
C PHE A 290 8.87 17.98 -3.68
N GLY A 291 7.63 17.74 -4.03
CA GLY A 291 6.65 18.79 -4.35
C GLY A 291 6.12 19.49 -3.10
N ASP A 292 5.05 20.24 -3.29
CA ASP A 292 4.37 20.95 -2.19
C ASP A 292 3.33 20.08 -1.47
N TYR A 293 3.46 18.77 -1.54
CA TYR A 293 2.57 17.83 -0.86
C TYR A 293 3.02 17.58 0.57
N GLU A 294 2.08 17.70 1.49
CA GLU A 294 2.31 17.57 2.92
C GLU A 294 2.24 16.10 3.38
N MET A 295 3.22 15.31 2.99
CA MET A 295 3.44 14.02 3.63
C MET A 295 4.58 14.16 4.63
N ALA A 296 4.31 13.82 5.88
CA ALA A 296 5.25 13.93 6.98
C ALA A 296 5.55 12.54 7.56
N PRO A 297 6.64 11.88 7.13
CA PRO A 297 7.07 10.63 7.74
C PRO A 297 7.21 10.76 9.26
N SER A 298 6.82 9.72 10.00
CA SER A 298 6.81 9.76 11.45
C SER A 298 8.17 9.36 12.05
N ARG A 299 8.45 9.92 13.21
CA ARG A 299 9.59 9.49 14.04
C ARG A 299 9.48 8.02 14.44
N ASP A 300 8.27 7.54 14.66
CA ASP A 300 8.00 6.15 15.00
C ASP A 300 8.43 5.19 13.88
N LEU A 301 8.27 5.59 12.60
CA LEU A 301 8.82 4.82 11.47
C LEU A 301 10.36 4.87 11.47
N VAL A 302 10.98 6.04 11.66
CA VAL A 302 12.44 6.16 11.75
C VAL A 302 13.01 5.28 12.87
N GLN A 303 12.33 5.24 14.02
CA GLN A 303 12.74 4.43 15.16
C GLN A 303 12.47 2.92 14.99
N ALA A 304 11.63 2.52 14.06
CA ALA A 304 11.38 1.10 13.76
C ALA A 304 12.56 0.41 13.07
N TYR A 305 13.40 1.14 12.34
CA TYR A 305 14.63 0.60 11.76
C TYR A 305 15.60 0.19 12.87
N LEU A 306 16.28 -0.94 12.69
CA LEU A 306 17.25 -1.45 13.65
C LEU A 306 18.57 -0.65 13.63
N MET A 307 19.37 -0.82 14.65
CA MET A 307 20.80 -0.48 14.60
C MET A 307 21.50 -1.42 13.62
N LYS A 308 22.66 -1.04 13.11
CA LYS A 308 23.44 -1.84 12.13
C LYS A 308 23.85 -3.22 12.67
N ASP A 309 23.96 -3.37 13.96
CA ASP A 309 24.25 -4.64 14.64
C ASP A 309 23.00 -5.53 14.83
N GLY A 310 21.83 -5.07 14.38
CA GLY A 310 20.55 -5.79 14.49
C GLY A 310 19.81 -5.58 15.81
N THR A 311 20.30 -4.74 16.73
CA THR A 311 19.59 -4.39 17.96
C THR A 311 18.52 -3.33 17.70
N PRO A 312 17.40 -3.29 18.48
CA PRO A 312 16.45 -2.20 18.42
C PRO A 312 17.07 -0.86 18.81
N LEU A 313 16.63 0.25 18.19
CA LEU A 313 17.03 1.59 18.62
C LEU A 313 16.63 1.84 20.09
N SER A 314 15.50 1.30 20.53
CA SER A 314 15.01 1.39 21.90
C SER A 314 15.98 0.81 22.96
N ALA A 315 16.94 -0.01 22.56
CA ALA A 315 18.00 -0.51 23.43
C ALA A 315 19.13 0.53 23.65
N GLN A 316 19.14 1.63 22.89
CA GLN A 316 20.15 2.68 23.06
C GLN A 316 19.74 3.65 24.17
N PRO A 317 20.60 3.91 25.17
CA PRO A 317 20.26 4.83 26.25
C PRO A 317 19.92 6.23 25.72
N GLY A 318 18.77 6.79 26.14
CA GLY A 318 18.34 8.13 25.78
C GLY A 318 17.87 8.29 24.33
N TYR A 319 17.53 7.19 23.64
CA TYR A 319 17.07 7.21 22.24
C TYR A 319 15.86 8.14 22.00
N GLU A 320 15.03 8.33 23.02
CA GLU A 320 13.85 9.22 22.95
C GLU A 320 14.22 10.69 22.73
N THR A 321 15.47 11.07 23.04
CA THR A 321 15.98 12.44 22.92
C THR A 321 17.02 12.59 21.82
N PHE A 322 17.22 11.57 20.98
CA PHE A 322 18.15 11.70 19.87
C PHE A 322 17.64 12.75 18.88
N GLY A 323 18.53 13.70 18.53
CA GLY A 323 18.31 14.63 17.43
C GLY A 323 18.51 13.95 16.07
N PHE A 324 18.12 14.63 15.01
CA PHE A 324 18.05 14.10 13.64
C PHE A 324 19.33 13.38 13.19
N VAL A 325 20.50 14.03 13.31
CA VAL A 325 21.79 13.44 12.87
C VAL A 325 22.08 12.14 13.61
N LYS A 326 21.85 12.13 14.93
CA LYS A 326 22.12 10.94 15.76
C LYS A 326 21.17 9.79 15.46
N GLU A 327 19.92 10.07 15.09
CA GLU A 327 18.94 9.03 14.72
C GLU A 327 19.33 8.25 13.45
N PHE A 328 20.18 8.82 12.58
CA PHE A 328 20.66 8.16 11.37
C PHE A 328 22.01 7.44 11.54
N GLN A 329 22.67 7.58 12.68
CA GLN A 329 23.99 6.97 12.89
C GLN A 329 23.90 5.47 13.19
N ASN A 330 24.71 4.66 12.48
CA ASN A 330 24.81 3.22 12.68
C ASN A 330 23.49 2.47 12.57
N ARG A 331 22.67 2.82 11.59
CA ARG A 331 21.33 2.23 11.38
C ARG A 331 21.29 1.24 10.20
N ASP A 332 20.20 0.51 10.12
CA ASP A 332 19.82 -0.26 8.94
C ASP A 332 19.92 0.63 7.70
N PRO A 333 20.71 0.25 6.67
CA PRO A 333 20.91 1.07 5.48
C PRO A 333 19.65 1.45 4.73
N ARG A 334 18.57 0.69 4.89
CA ARG A 334 17.28 1.01 4.28
C ARG A 334 16.66 2.30 4.82
N LEU A 335 17.03 2.73 6.06
CA LEU A 335 16.57 4.01 6.60
C LEU A 335 16.99 5.17 5.70
N SER A 336 18.29 5.25 5.36
CA SER A 336 18.85 6.30 4.51
C SER A 336 18.44 6.20 3.03
N GLN A 337 17.82 5.10 2.63
CA GLN A 337 17.25 4.89 1.30
C GLN A 337 15.73 5.14 1.27
N THR A 338 15.10 5.19 2.45
CA THR A 338 13.67 5.49 2.60
C THR A 338 13.43 6.96 2.95
N MET A 339 14.31 7.54 3.77
CA MET A 339 14.27 8.92 4.25
C MET A 339 15.52 9.66 3.82
N VAL A 340 15.40 10.95 3.56
CA VAL A 340 16.55 11.83 3.29
C VAL A 340 17.44 11.88 4.51
N PRO A 341 18.68 11.31 4.45
CA PRO A 341 19.59 11.31 5.57
C PRO A 341 20.37 12.63 5.69
N PRO A 342 21.00 12.91 6.83
CA PRO A 342 22.02 13.96 6.95
C PRO A 342 23.07 13.83 5.85
N GLY A 343 23.52 14.95 5.28
CA GLY A 343 24.56 14.99 4.26
C GLY A 343 24.12 14.63 2.84
N TRP A 344 22.86 14.26 2.63
CA TRP A 344 22.35 13.95 1.29
C TRP A 344 22.29 15.20 0.41
N VAL A 345 22.76 15.09 -0.82
CA VAL A 345 22.77 16.17 -1.82
C VAL A 345 21.72 15.91 -2.88
N ARG A 346 20.82 16.87 -3.05
CA ARG A 346 19.83 16.84 -4.13
C ARG A 346 20.43 17.40 -5.42
N GLN A 347 20.38 16.65 -6.50
CA GLN A 347 20.83 17.14 -7.79
C GLN A 347 19.87 18.24 -8.35
N PRO A 348 20.37 19.35 -8.95
CA PRO A 348 21.78 19.66 -9.23
C PRO A 348 22.50 20.47 -8.12
N ASP A 349 21.97 20.50 -6.89
CA ASP A 349 22.58 21.26 -5.80
C ASP A 349 24.00 20.76 -5.50
N ALA A 350 24.87 21.66 -5.01
CA ALA A 350 26.24 21.31 -4.65
C ALA A 350 26.44 21.12 -3.14
N THR A 351 25.43 21.49 -2.34
CA THR A 351 25.47 21.43 -0.87
C THR A 351 24.45 20.44 -0.33
N PRO A 352 24.67 19.90 0.87
CA PRO A 352 23.69 19.05 1.52
C PRO A 352 22.31 19.70 1.64
N TYR A 353 21.27 18.87 1.51
CA TYR A 353 19.90 19.30 1.67
C TYR A 353 19.57 19.55 3.14
N ILE A 354 19.17 20.77 3.46
CA ILE A 354 18.67 21.15 4.78
C ILE A 354 17.18 20.86 4.86
N GLN A 355 16.73 20.13 5.86
CA GLN A 355 15.33 19.77 6.06
C GLN A 355 14.45 21.02 6.20
N ARG A 356 13.39 21.12 5.38
CA ARG A 356 12.50 22.27 5.35
C ARG A 356 11.31 22.07 6.26
N LEU A 357 11.39 22.55 7.52
CA LEU A 357 10.36 22.35 8.55
C LEU A 357 9.04 23.06 8.24
N ASN A 358 9.04 24.06 7.34
CA ASN A 358 7.85 24.74 6.86
C ASN A 358 7.13 24.04 5.70
N LYS A 359 7.74 23.00 5.12
CA LYS A 359 7.17 22.19 4.04
C LYS A 359 6.82 20.80 4.53
N ASN A 360 7.72 20.19 5.26
CA ASN A 360 7.53 18.89 5.88
C ASN A 360 7.49 19.06 7.40
N PHE A 361 6.28 19.16 7.92
CA PHE A 361 6.00 19.53 9.31
C PHE A 361 6.37 18.47 10.37
N SER A 362 6.85 17.28 9.98
CA SER A 362 7.54 16.35 10.87
C SER A 362 9.06 16.54 10.89
N GLY A 363 9.60 17.26 9.91
CA GLY A 363 11.02 17.41 9.65
C GLY A 363 11.65 16.29 8.82
N TYR A 364 11.09 15.08 8.82
CA TYR A 364 11.60 13.98 7.99
C TYR A 364 11.05 14.05 6.57
N HIS A 365 11.91 13.86 5.58
CA HIS A 365 11.53 13.77 4.18
C HIS A 365 11.62 12.33 3.68
N GLN A 366 10.63 11.89 2.90
CA GLN A 366 10.73 10.64 2.15
C GLN A 366 11.76 10.79 1.04
N LEU A 367 12.55 9.72 0.81
CA LEU A 367 13.46 9.60 -0.32
C LEU A 367 13.06 8.46 -1.25
N LYS A 368 12.45 7.40 -0.71
CA LYS A 368 12.07 6.21 -1.48
C LYS A 368 11.26 6.57 -2.72
N GLY A 369 11.72 6.10 -3.87
CA GLY A 369 11.12 6.35 -5.18
C GLY A 369 11.59 7.64 -5.85
N TYR A 370 12.34 8.51 -5.18
CA TYR A 370 12.85 9.74 -5.77
C TYR A 370 14.02 9.46 -6.72
N ILE A 371 13.93 9.98 -7.94
CA ILE A 371 15.02 9.94 -8.91
C ILE A 371 15.88 11.19 -8.73
N ASN A 372 17.04 11.01 -8.11
CA ASN A 372 17.99 12.09 -7.85
C ASN A 372 18.94 12.27 -9.06
N SER A 373 18.53 13.05 -10.04
CA SER A 373 19.35 13.36 -11.22
C SER A 373 19.13 14.80 -11.68
N THR A 374 20.07 15.33 -12.47
CA THR A 374 19.97 16.69 -13.04
C THR A 374 18.83 16.84 -14.03
N THR A 375 18.32 15.74 -14.58
CA THR A 375 17.18 15.71 -15.50
C THR A 375 15.89 15.27 -14.83
N ALA A 376 15.89 15.06 -13.51
CA ALA A 376 14.72 14.63 -12.77
C ALA A 376 13.62 15.68 -12.82
N ALA A 377 12.61 15.43 -13.63
CA ALA A 377 11.40 16.21 -13.69
C ALA A 377 10.37 15.73 -12.66
N ILE A 378 9.34 16.52 -12.42
CA ILE A 378 8.16 16.14 -11.63
C ILE A 378 7.58 14.83 -12.17
N GLN A 379 7.48 14.71 -13.49
CA GLN A 379 7.10 13.49 -14.21
C GLN A 379 8.33 12.76 -14.72
N ASN A 380 8.35 11.45 -14.61
CA ASN A 380 9.47 10.61 -15.02
C ASN A 380 9.00 9.22 -15.48
N GLY A 381 9.91 8.46 -16.09
CA GLY A 381 9.66 7.12 -16.62
C GLY A 381 10.06 5.98 -15.67
N ALA A 382 10.22 6.23 -14.37
CA ALA A 382 10.52 5.14 -13.43
C ALA A 382 9.32 4.20 -13.28
N ASP A 383 9.54 2.93 -13.52
CA ASP A 383 8.55 1.88 -13.32
C ASP A 383 8.18 1.76 -11.85
N TYR A 384 6.93 1.38 -11.56
CA TYR A 384 6.49 1.12 -10.20
C TYR A 384 6.36 -0.39 -9.95
N PRO A 385 7.11 -0.97 -8.97
CA PRO A 385 6.99 -2.39 -8.63
C PRO A 385 5.72 -2.63 -7.82
N VAL A 386 4.67 -3.14 -8.47
CA VAL A 386 3.37 -3.40 -7.84
C VAL A 386 3.41 -4.62 -6.93
N TYR A 387 4.06 -5.70 -7.41
CA TYR A 387 4.28 -6.92 -6.66
C TYR A 387 5.75 -7.32 -6.71
N ARG A 388 6.32 -7.58 -5.54
CA ARG A 388 7.72 -7.94 -5.37
C ARG A 388 7.89 -9.31 -4.70
N TYR A 389 8.97 -10.01 -5.04
CA TYR A 389 9.34 -11.28 -4.41
C TYR A 389 9.53 -11.17 -2.89
N ALA A 390 9.99 -10.02 -2.41
CA ALA A 390 10.07 -9.71 -0.98
C ALA A 390 8.75 -9.97 -0.24
N GLU A 391 7.61 -9.74 -0.89
CA GLU A 391 6.31 -10.01 -0.27
C GLU A 391 6.05 -11.51 -0.11
N ALA A 392 6.38 -12.34 -1.12
CA ALA A 392 6.25 -13.79 -0.99
C ALA A 392 7.09 -14.33 0.18
N LEU A 393 8.31 -13.82 0.34
CA LEU A 393 9.21 -14.18 1.44
C LEU A 393 8.62 -13.85 2.81
N LEU A 394 8.04 -12.63 2.95
CA LEU A 394 7.46 -12.19 4.22
C LEU A 394 6.10 -12.83 4.51
N ILE A 395 5.27 -13.13 3.50
CA ILE A 395 4.05 -13.94 3.67
C ILE A 395 4.40 -15.33 4.18
N TYR A 396 5.40 -15.98 3.58
CA TYR A 396 5.87 -17.31 3.98
C TYR A 396 6.31 -17.35 5.44
N ALA A 397 7.22 -16.44 5.81
CA ALA A 397 7.75 -16.37 7.16
C ALA A 397 6.67 -16.03 8.19
N GLU A 398 5.81 -15.06 7.91
CA GLU A 398 4.74 -14.64 8.82
C GLU A 398 3.73 -15.78 9.04
N ALA A 399 3.27 -16.42 7.97
CA ALA A 399 2.30 -17.51 8.06
C ALA A 399 2.84 -18.72 8.87
N LEU A 400 4.10 -19.07 8.69
CA LEU A 400 4.76 -20.12 9.47
C LEU A 400 4.95 -19.71 10.94
N ALA A 401 5.28 -18.45 11.21
CA ALA A 401 5.41 -17.95 12.59
C ALA A 401 4.06 -17.96 13.31
N GLU A 402 3.01 -17.48 12.64
CA GLU A 402 1.64 -17.41 13.19
C GLU A 402 1.05 -18.82 13.47
N THR A 403 1.52 -19.87 12.78
CA THR A 403 1.13 -21.27 13.02
C THR A 403 2.10 -22.03 13.93
N GLY A 404 3.18 -21.41 14.39
CA GLY A 404 4.19 -22.05 15.22
C GLY A 404 5.08 -23.07 14.48
N LYS A 405 5.10 -23.04 13.15
CA LYS A 405 5.84 -23.98 12.29
C LYS A 405 7.13 -23.40 11.71
N LEU A 406 7.47 -22.14 12.05
CA LEU A 406 8.67 -21.49 11.55
C LEU A 406 9.93 -22.12 12.09
N THR A 407 10.90 -22.39 11.22
CA THR A 407 12.25 -22.86 11.55
C THR A 407 13.30 -21.83 11.18
N GLN A 408 14.55 -21.99 11.68
CA GLN A 408 15.66 -21.11 11.25
C GLN A 408 15.92 -21.25 9.75
N ALA A 409 15.83 -22.44 9.17
CA ALA A 409 15.99 -22.64 7.72
C ALA A 409 14.95 -21.85 6.91
N ASN A 410 13.70 -21.78 7.38
CA ASN A 410 12.68 -20.96 6.72
C ASN A 410 13.01 -19.45 6.79
N LEU A 411 13.58 -18.97 7.89
CA LEU A 411 14.08 -17.58 7.98
C LEU A 411 15.23 -17.33 7.00
N ASP A 412 16.15 -18.30 6.86
CA ASP A 412 17.35 -18.16 6.03
C ASP A 412 17.02 -18.09 4.53
N GLU A 413 15.94 -18.76 4.11
CA GLU A 413 15.43 -18.74 2.74
C GLU A 413 14.37 -17.63 2.49
N SER A 414 14.05 -16.84 3.50
CA SER A 414 13.04 -15.78 3.41
C SER A 414 13.54 -14.44 3.97
N VAL A 415 13.22 -14.11 5.22
CA VAL A 415 13.53 -12.82 5.87
C VAL A 415 15.02 -12.48 5.78
N ASN A 416 15.89 -13.46 5.95
CA ASN A 416 17.33 -13.26 5.96
C ASN A 416 17.89 -12.90 4.57
N LEU A 417 17.19 -13.22 3.47
CA LEU A 417 17.56 -12.71 2.14
C LEU A 417 17.42 -11.19 2.05
N LEU A 418 16.36 -10.62 2.66
CA LEU A 418 16.13 -9.17 2.72
C LEU A 418 17.19 -8.48 3.58
N ARG A 419 17.48 -9.06 4.75
CA ARG A 419 18.51 -8.54 5.66
C ARG A 419 19.89 -8.57 5.04
N ARG A 420 20.25 -9.66 4.36
CA ARG A 420 21.57 -9.79 3.67
C ARG A 420 21.70 -8.76 2.55
N ARG A 421 20.66 -8.49 1.74
CA ARG A 421 20.68 -7.39 0.76
C ARG A 421 20.99 -6.06 1.42
N ALA A 422 20.40 -5.76 2.58
CA ALA A 422 20.61 -4.55 3.34
C ALA A 422 21.94 -4.57 4.15
N GLY A 423 22.72 -5.64 4.09
CA GLY A 423 23.92 -5.82 4.90
C GLY A 423 23.65 -5.84 6.41
N MET A 424 22.45 -6.32 6.80
CA MET A 424 22.03 -6.49 8.19
C MET A 424 22.33 -7.92 8.68
N PRO A 425 22.55 -8.12 9.99
CA PRO A 425 22.67 -9.45 10.57
C PRO A 425 21.40 -10.30 10.34
N ASP A 426 21.60 -11.60 10.16
CA ASP A 426 20.52 -12.54 10.02
C ASP A 426 19.61 -12.55 11.28
N LEU A 427 18.31 -12.64 11.07
CA LEU A 427 17.34 -12.85 12.11
C LEU A 427 17.45 -14.28 12.63
N ASN A 428 17.68 -14.41 13.94
CA ASN A 428 17.81 -15.70 14.61
C ASN A 428 16.55 -16.00 15.43
N LEU A 429 15.90 -17.13 15.17
CA LEU A 429 14.65 -17.55 15.80
C LEU A 429 14.73 -17.61 17.33
N VAL A 430 15.78 -18.26 17.85
CA VAL A 430 15.94 -18.47 19.29
C VAL A 430 16.22 -17.14 19.99
N LYS A 431 17.13 -16.32 19.43
CA LYS A 431 17.48 -15.01 19.98
C LYS A 431 16.29 -14.05 20.00
N ALA A 432 15.50 -14.02 18.91
CA ALA A 432 14.33 -13.15 18.82
C ALA A 432 13.29 -13.48 19.90
N ASN A 433 13.03 -14.78 20.15
CA ASN A 433 12.10 -15.20 21.18
C ASN A 433 12.64 -15.06 22.62
N ALA A 434 13.95 -15.10 22.79
CA ALA A 434 14.60 -14.87 24.10
C ALA A 434 14.70 -13.41 24.51
N SER A 435 14.65 -12.46 23.55
CA SER A 435 14.82 -11.03 23.81
C SER A 435 13.76 -10.23 23.04
N VAL A 436 12.55 -10.21 23.58
CA VAL A 436 11.42 -9.47 22.98
C VAL A 436 11.60 -7.96 23.15
N ASP A 437 11.51 -7.20 22.05
CA ASP A 437 11.52 -5.75 22.12
C ASP A 437 10.26 -5.22 22.83
N PRO A 438 10.37 -4.54 23.98
CA PRO A 438 9.23 -4.05 24.74
C PRO A 438 8.38 -3.04 23.99
N VAL A 439 8.99 -2.22 23.11
CA VAL A 439 8.26 -1.23 22.29
C VAL A 439 7.35 -1.95 21.27
N GLN A 440 7.82 -3.05 20.68
CA GLN A 440 6.98 -3.84 19.78
C GLN A 440 5.89 -4.61 20.55
N ALA A 441 6.23 -5.15 21.72
CA ALA A 441 5.25 -5.86 22.54
C ALA A 441 4.11 -4.93 23.01
N GLU A 442 4.42 -3.68 23.36
CA GLU A 442 3.42 -2.66 23.69
C GLU A 442 2.49 -2.33 22.52
N LYS A 443 3.04 -2.23 21.30
CA LYS A 443 2.25 -1.96 20.09
C LYS A 443 1.32 -3.10 19.69
N PHE A 444 1.70 -4.33 20.00
CA PHE A 444 0.99 -5.56 19.62
C PHE A 444 0.72 -6.46 20.83
N PRO A 445 -0.06 -6.01 21.82
CA PRO A 445 -0.29 -6.75 23.06
C PRO A 445 -1.05 -8.07 22.86
N ASN A 446 -1.67 -8.26 21.69
CA ASN A 446 -2.36 -9.49 21.31
C ASN A 446 -1.41 -10.57 20.74
N VAL A 447 -0.12 -10.28 20.58
CA VAL A 447 0.90 -11.29 20.25
C VAL A 447 1.50 -11.80 21.54
N THR A 448 1.26 -13.06 21.85
CA THR A 448 1.69 -13.70 23.10
C THR A 448 2.25 -15.10 22.85
N GLY A 449 2.84 -15.72 23.87
CA GLY A 449 3.34 -17.09 23.82
C GLY A 449 4.77 -17.22 23.30
N ALA A 450 5.20 -18.46 23.06
CA ALA A 450 6.59 -18.81 22.78
C ALA A 450 7.19 -18.18 21.51
N ASN A 451 6.34 -17.80 20.55
CA ASN A 451 6.76 -17.19 19.28
C ASN A 451 6.56 -15.66 19.24
N GLN A 452 6.30 -15.03 20.40
CA GLN A 452 6.04 -13.58 20.45
C GLN A 452 7.17 -12.80 19.79
N GLY A 453 8.40 -13.04 20.18
CA GLY A 453 9.55 -12.25 19.69
C GLY A 453 9.74 -12.36 18.19
N ILE A 454 9.67 -13.57 17.64
CA ILE A 454 9.87 -13.76 16.20
C ILE A 454 8.72 -13.17 15.36
N ILE A 455 7.47 -13.27 15.83
CA ILE A 455 6.33 -12.64 15.15
C ILE A 455 6.50 -11.12 15.12
N LEU A 456 6.90 -10.51 16.23
CA LEU A 456 7.13 -9.08 16.32
C LEU A 456 8.27 -8.60 15.42
N GLU A 457 9.37 -9.37 15.34
CA GLU A 457 10.49 -9.06 14.44
C GLU A 457 10.11 -9.21 12.96
N ILE A 458 9.30 -10.19 12.57
CA ILE A 458 8.78 -10.31 11.21
C ILE A 458 7.85 -9.13 10.88
N ARG A 459 7.00 -8.69 11.82
CA ARG A 459 6.16 -7.49 11.65
C ARG A 459 7.00 -6.22 11.48
N ARG A 460 8.11 -6.08 12.22
CA ARG A 460 9.08 -5.00 12.06
C ARG A 460 9.74 -5.06 10.69
N GLU A 461 10.25 -6.22 10.30
CA GLU A 461 10.92 -6.41 9.00
C GLU A 461 9.96 -6.05 7.85
N LYS A 462 8.70 -6.47 7.94
CA LYS A 462 7.68 -6.11 6.95
C LYS A 462 7.42 -4.60 6.91
N ARG A 463 7.34 -3.93 8.06
CA ARG A 463 7.16 -2.47 8.14
C ARG A 463 8.31 -1.72 7.48
N VAL A 464 9.55 -2.15 7.74
CA VAL A 464 10.76 -1.53 7.19
C VAL A 464 10.87 -1.78 5.69
N GLU A 465 10.68 -3.02 5.26
CA GLU A 465 10.80 -3.42 3.86
C GLU A 465 9.73 -2.77 2.97
N PHE A 466 8.49 -2.66 3.46
CA PHE A 466 7.35 -2.14 2.71
C PHE A 466 6.92 -0.72 3.13
N ALA A 467 7.79 0.05 3.77
CA ALA A 467 7.50 1.45 4.06
C ALA A 467 7.13 2.20 2.75
N PHE A 468 5.99 2.90 2.76
CA PHE A 468 5.42 3.61 1.62
C PHE A 468 4.99 2.74 0.41
N GLU A 469 4.61 1.47 0.64
CA GLU A 469 4.10 0.58 -0.40
C GLU A 469 2.68 0.04 -0.11
N ASP A 470 1.87 0.76 0.65
CA ASP A 470 0.45 0.45 0.95
C ASP A 470 0.19 -0.85 1.73
N HIS A 471 1.18 -1.34 2.46
CA HIS A 471 0.99 -2.55 3.27
C HIS A 471 0.55 -2.23 4.70
N ARG A 472 1.06 -1.14 5.29
CA ARG A 472 0.96 -0.88 6.72
C ARG A 472 -0.46 -0.81 7.25
N PHE A 473 -1.36 -0.09 6.56
CA PHE A 473 -2.75 0.04 6.99
C PHE A 473 -3.44 -1.33 7.09
N HIS A 474 -3.32 -2.13 6.04
CA HIS A 474 -3.92 -3.46 5.98
C HIS A 474 -3.32 -4.41 7.02
N ASP A 475 -2.04 -4.30 7.31
CA ASP A 475 -1.36 -5.08 8.35
C ASP A 475 -1.89 -4.73 9.75
N LEU A 476 -1.99 -3.44 10.07
CA LEU A 476 -2.57 -2.99 11.35
C LEU A 476 -4.02 -3.47 11.53
N MET A 477 -4.82 -3.42 10.46
CA MET A 477 -6.21 -3.88 10.50
C MET A 477 -6.28 -5.39 10.75
N ARG A 478 -5.58 -6.23 9.95
CA ARG A 478 -5.65 -7.68 10.10
C ARG A 478 -5.02 -8.22 11.39
N TRP A 479 -4.08 -7.50 11.98
CA TRP A 479 -3.48 -7.83 13.28
C TRP A 479 -4.28 -7.34 14.49
N LYS A 480 -5.45 -6.74 14.28
CA LYS A 480 -6.26 -6.07 15.31
C LYS A 480 -5.44 -5.05 16.13
N ALA A 481 -4.62 -4.28 15.43
CA ALA A 481 -3.70 -3.29 15.99
C ALA A 481 -4.13 -1.84 15.69
N GLY A 482 -5.40 -1.60 15.40
CA GLY A 482 -5.94 -0.27 15.05
C GLY A 482 -5.71 0.78 16.13
N LYS A 483 -5.60 0.39 17.39
CA LYS A 483 -5.29 1.30 18.52
C LYS A 483 -3.92 1.99 18.37
N VAL A 484 -2.98 1.43 17.61
CA VAL A 484 -1.69 2.09 17.29
C VAL A 484 -1.92 3.44 16.62
N LEU A 485 -3.01 3.58 15.84
CA LEU A 485 -3.35 4.80 15.11
C LEU A 485 -3.85 5.95 16.03
N THR A 486 -4.14 5.69 17.28
CA THR A 486 -4.56 6.74 18.24
C THR A 486 -3.40 7.63 18.66
N LYS A 487 -2.16 7.11 18.60
CA LYS A 487 -0.98 7.90 18.84
C LYS A 487 -0.75 8.84 17.65
N ILE A 488 -0.74 10.13 17.91
CA ILE A 488 -0.43 11.13 16.89
C ILE A 488 1.02 10.93 16.45
N PRO A 489 1.29 10.82 15.14
CA PRO A 489 2.66 10.72 14.65
C PRO A 489 3.48 11.95 15.06
N GLU A 490 4.61 11.73 15.71
CA GLU A 490 5.56 12.76 16.09
C GLU A 490 6.64 12.91 15.01
N GLY A 491 7.27 14.09 14.94
CA GLY A 491 8.41 14.40 14.08
C GLY A 491 9.75 14.42 14.83
N MET A 492 10.74 15.10 14.24
CA MET A 492 12.09 15.26 14.81
C MET A 492 12.06 15.78 16.24
N TYR A 493 13.04 15.37 17.03
CA TYR A 493 13.24 15.88 18.39
C TYR A 493 14.20 17.06 18.40
N PHE A 494 13.83 18.10 19.16
CA PHE A 494 14.69 19.25 19.48
C PHE A 494 14.72 19.47 21.00
N PRO A 495 15.90 19.65 21.61
CA PRO A 495 15.99 19.84 23.06
C PRO A 495 15.44 21.21 23.55
N GLY A 496 15.13 22.14 22.64
CA GLY A 496 14.60 23.48 22.95
C GLY A 496 14.72 24.43 21.78
N LEU A 497 14.68 25.73 22.07
CA LEU A 497 15.08 26.76 21.11
C LEU A 497 16.60 26.76 20.95
N GLY A 498 17.12 27.19 19.79
CA GLY A 498 18.56 27.24 19.53
C GLY A 498 18.92 26.89 18.10
N LYS A 499 20.22 26.68 17.88
CA LYS A 499 20.80 26.36 16.57
C LYS A 499 21.05 24.87 16.47
N TYR A 500 20.83 24.31 15.26
CA TYR A 500 20.93 22.87 15.02
C TYR A 500 21.60 22.56 13.69
N ASP A 501 22.50 21.57 13.74
CA ASP A 501 23.05 20.89 12.60
C ASP A 501 22.04 19.82 12.11
N LEU A 502 21.62 19.91 10.87
CA LEU A 502 20.76 18.92 10.20
C LEU A 502 21.48 18.22 9.04
N THR A 503 22.62 18.74 8.61
CA THR A 503 23.44 18.15 7.54
C THR A 503 24.48 17.16 8.08
N GLY A 504 24.81 17.21 9.35
CA GLY A 504 25.75 16.30 9.99
C GLY A 504 27.22 16.66 9.75
N ASP A 505 27.50 17.90 9.33
CA ASP A 505 28.85 18.39 9.10
C ASP A 505 29.47 19.07 10.34
N GLY A 506 28.73 19.13 11.44
CA GLY A 506 29.13 19.75 12.70
C GLY A 506 28.91 21.26 12.74
N VAL A 507 28.26 21.83 11.73
CA VAL A 507 27.94 23.26 11.64
C VAL A 507 26.44 23.45 11.63
N GLU A 508 25.95 24.49 12.28
CA GLU A 508 24.48 24.74 12.37
C GLU A 508 23.90 25.17 11.02
N ASP A 509 22.72 24.63 10.69
CA ASP A 509 21.97 24.91 9.47
C ASP A 509 20.72 25.75 9.73
N ILE A 510 20.07 25.52 10.87
CA ILE A 510 18.82 26.16 11.23
C ILE A 510 18.89 26.80 12.63
N ILE A 511 17.95 27.69 12.88
CA ILE A 511 17.72 28.23 14.23
C ILE A 511 16.22 28.21 14.54
N LEU A 512 15.87 27.64 15.70
CA LEU A 512 14.54 27.74 16.30
C LEU A 512 14.50 28.94 17.25
N ILE A 513 13.62 29.90 16.97
CA ILE A 513 13.43 31.11 17.76
C ILE A 513 12.05 31.13 18.43
N ASP A 514 11.92 31.90 19.52
CA ASP A 514 10.65 32.09 20.22
C ASP A 514 9.58 32.67 19.28
N LYS A 515 8.32 32.30 19.52
CA LYS A 515 7.14 32.81 18.79
C LYS A 515 7.06 34.35 18.74
N GLY A 516 7.46 35.01 19.83
CA GLY A 516 7.47 36.49 19.96
C GLY A 516 8.63 37.16 19.26
N ALA A 517 9.69 36.42 18.93
CA ALA A 517 10.85 36.97 18.24
C ALA A 517 10.56 37.27 16.77
N SER A 518 11.19 38.29 16.23
CA SER A 518 11.13 38.62 14.80
C SER A 518 12.21 37.87 14.05
N ILE A 519 11.85 37.26 12.90
CA ILE A 519 12.84 36.74 11.96
C ILE A 519 13.55 37.92 11.32
N PRO A 520 14.90 38.02 11.39
CA PRO A 520 15.64 39.13 10.79
C PRO A 520 15.45 39.21 9.27
N ALA A 521 15.61 40.42 8.72
CA ALA A 521 15.70 40.57 7.26
C ALA A 521 16.89 39.75 6.72
N GLU A 522 16.83 39.30 5.48
CA GLU A 522 17.81 38.37 4.88
C GLU A 522 19.27 38.80 5.11
N ALA A 523 19.56 40.11 4.89
CA ALA A 523 20.89 40.66 5.07
C ALA A 523 21.39 40.71 6.54
N GLN A 524 20.48 40.51 7.50
CA GLN A 524 20.76 40.56 8.95
C GLN A 524 20.72 39.19 9.61
N LYS A 525 20.36 38.14 8.87
CA LYS A 525 20.38 36.78 9.38
C LYS A 525 21.79 36.33 9.71
N GLU A 526 21.91 35.57 10.77
CA GLU A 526 23.19 34.96 11.14
C GLU A 526 23.66 33.99 10.05
N LYS A 527 24.99 33.96 9.90
CA LYS A 527 25.67 32.98 9.07
C LYS A 527 26.42 32.02 9.97
N ASN A 528 26.44 30.76 9.56
CA ASN A 528 27.27 29.75 10.22
C ASN A 528 28.78 29.96 9.92
N SER A 529 29.64 29.10 10.48
CA SER A 529 31.10 29.18 10.29
C SER A 529 31.57 28.99 8.84
N LEU A 530 30.73 28.42 7.98
CA LEU A 530 30.99 28.26 6.54
C LEU A 530 30.47 29.45 5.72
N GLY A 531 29.91 30.49 6.37
CA GLY A 531 29.35 31.67 5.72
C GLY A 531 27.95 31.47 5.14
N VAL A 532 27.28 30.33 5.38
CA VAL A 532 25.93 30.01 4.95
C VAL A 532 24.92 30.64 5.91
N VAL A 533 23.88 31.27 5.36
CA VAL A 533 22.80 31.88 6.15
C VAL A 533 21.95 30.81 6.83
N LEU A 534 21.76 30.95 8.14
CA LEU A 534 20.89 30.04 8.90
C LEU A 534 19.43 30.18 8.49
N VAL A 535 18.70 29.06 8.44
CA VAL A 535 17.26 29.04 8.19
C VAL A 535 16.51 29.22 9.52
N TYR A 536 15.69 30.27 9.62
CA TYR A 536 14.97 30.63 10.84
C TYR A 536 13.56 30.04 10.84
N TYR A 537 13.20 29.39 11.95
CA TYR A 537 11.83 28.93 12.20
C TYR A 537 11.33 29.41 13.55
N LYS A 538 10.12 29.94 13.60
CA LYS A 538 9.44 30.17 14.88
C LYS A 538 8.97 28.82 15.45
N ALA A 539 9.28 28.57 16.71
CA ALA A 539 8.87 27.37 17.43
C ALA A 539 8.10 27.73 18.69
N GLY A 540 7.20 26.84 19.10
CA GLY A 540 6.34 27.03 20.28
C GLY A 540 5.46 25.82 20.54
N ALA A 541 4.51 25.98 21.46
CA ALA A 541 3.55 24.92 21.81
C ALA A 541 2.51 24.68 20.69
N PRO A 542 1.91 23.48 20.61
CA PRO A 542 0.81 23.20 19.70
C PRO A 542 -0.34 24.20 19.84
N GLY A 543 -0.84 24.72 18.72
CA GLY A 543 -1.90 25.71 18.67
C GLY A 543 -1.45 27.18 18.71
N GLU A 544 -0.16 27.44 18.90
CA GLU A 544 0.41 28.79 18.78
C GLU A 544 0.66 29.16 17.31
N ASN A 545 0.83 30.46 17.02
CA ASN A 545 1.13 30.92 15.66
C ASN A 545 2.64 30.78 15.37
N VAL A 546 3.07 29.56 15.10
CA VAL A 546 4.47 29.20 14.83
C VAL A 546 4.56 28.21 13.67
N THR A 547 5.77 28.04 13.13
CA THR A 547 6.05 27.07 12.07
C THR A 547 6.26 25.66 12.62
N VAL A 548 6.92 25.55 13.82
CA VAL A 548 7.32 24.28 14.41
C VAL A 548 6.64 24.13 15.77
N TYR A 549 5.73 23.16 15.89
CA TYR A 549 5.09 22.82 17.14
C TYR A 549 5.91 21.82 17.92
N LEU A 550 6.48 22.23 19.05
CA LEU A 550 7.23 21.35 19.94
C LEU A 550 6.35 20.89 21.11
N LYS A 551 6.47 19.62 21.46
CA LYS A 551 5.65 18.96 22.50
C LYS A 551 5.59 19.73 23.82
N ASN A 552 6.71 20.33 24.22
CA ASN A 552 6.84 21.11 25.47
C ASN A 552 7.09 22.61 25.19
N GLY A 553 6.65 23.12 24.02
CA GLY A 553 6.89 24.52 23.62
C GLY A 553 8.39 24.86 23.57
N ASN A 554 8.77 25.98 24.13
CA ASN A 554 10.16 26.45 24.14
C ASN A 554 11.14 25.50 24.87
N ALA A 555 10.64 24.61 25.73
CA ALA A 555 11.43 23.58 26.40
C ALA A 555 11.71 22.35 25.52
N GLY A 556 11.29 22.39 24.25
CA GLY A 556 11.63 21.36 23.26
C GLY A 556 10.69 20.18 23.23
N GLY A 557 11.22 19.02 22.83
CA GLY A 557 10.48 17.79 22.61
C GLY A 557 10.40 17.44 21.13
N ALA A 558 9.67 16.37 20.81
CA ALA A 558 9.38 16.01 19.43
C ALA A 558 8.45 17.04 18.79
N ILE A 559 8.56 17.22 17.48
CA ILE A 559 7.58 17.99 16.71
C ILE A 559 6.23 17.28 16.78
N ILE A 560 5.17 18.01 17.07
CA ILE A 560 3.78 17.55 17.10
C ILE A 560 3.14 17.89 15.74
N THR A 561 2.68 16.87 15.05
CA THR A 561 2.13 17.02 13.70
C THR A 561 0.64 17.35 13.67
N GLU A 562 -0.10 17.06 14.75
CA GLU A 562 -1.54 17.27 14.87
C GLU A 562 -1.91 17.62 16.32
N THR A 563 -2.95 18.40 16.48
CA THR A 563 -3.44 18.81 17.82
C THR A 563 -4.74 18.11 18.24
N THR A 564 -5.45 17.47 17.30
CA THR A 564 -6.73 16.81 17.56
C THR A 564 -6.52 15.40 18.10
N THR A 565 -7.09 15.11 19.26
CA THR A 565 -7.08 13.76 19.86
C THR A 565 -7.78 12.76 18.96
N ARG A 566 -7.19 11.59 18.80
CA ARG A 566 -7.72 10.46 18.01
C ARG A 566 -8.31 9.40 18.95
N GLN A 567 -9.44 8.83 18.56
CA GLN A 567 -10.06 7.70 19.26
C GLN A 567 -10.30 6.56 18.27
N PHE A 568 -9.89 5.34 18.64
CA PHE A 568 -10.17 4.13 17.86
C PHE A 568 -11.17 3.26 18.63
N ILE A 569 -12.40 3.14 18.12
CA ILE A 569 -13.46 2.33 18.74
C ILE A 569 -13.39 0.91 18.20
N ASP A 570 -12.97 -0.04 19.03
CA ASP A 570 -12.90 -1.47 18.76
C ASP A 570 -14.25 -2.16 19.09
N PRO A 571 -14.82 -3.03 18.23
CA PRO A 571 -14.33 -3.41 16.91
C PRO A 571 -14.79 -2.50 15.75
N LYS A 572 -15.61 -1.48 16.02
CA LYS A 572 -16.34 -0.67 15.03
C LYS A 572 -15.44 -0.13 13.92
N TYR A 573 -14.28 0.44 14.26
CA TYR A 573 -13.45 1.16 13.29
C TYR A 573 -12.53 0.26 12.44
N TYR A 574 -12.54 -1.05 12.69
CA TYR A 574 -11.97 -2.02 11.73
C TYR A 574 -12.83 -2.17 10.49
N TYR A 575 -14.08 -1.70 10.54
CA TYR A 575 -15.07 -1.80 9.48
C TYR A 575 -15.56 -0.42 9.05
N ARG A 576 -16.30 -0.37 7.94
CA ARG A 576 -17.00 0.81 7.46
C ARG A 576 -18.49 0.53 7.41
N PRO A 577 -19.32 1.55 7.61
CA PRO A 577 -20.76 1.38 7.48
C PRO A 577 -21.17 1.13 6.02
N VAL A 578 -22.21 0.38 5.81
CA VAL A 578 -22.95 0.44 4.56
C VAL A 578 -23.55 1.84 4.44
N PRO A 579 -23.33 2.59 3.34
CA PRO A 579 -23.85 3.94 3.20
C PRO A 579 -25.36 3.97 3.38
N GLN A 580 -25.89 4.95 4.10
CA GLN A 580 -27.33 5.03 4.39
C GLN A 580 -28.19 5.09 3.13
N THR A 581 -27.73 5.78 2.10
CA THR A 581 -28.42 5.83 0.81
C THR A 581 -28.61 4.45 0.20
N GLN A 582 -27.64 3.54 0.40
CA GLN A 582 -27.74 2.16 -0.12
C GLN A 582 -28.72 1.31 0.70
N MET A 583 -28.79 1.53 2.00
CA MET A 583 -29.78 0.86 2.86
C MET A 583 -31.21 1.33 2.57
N LEU A 584 -31.39 2.59 2.15
CA LEU A 584 -32.70 3.09 1.69
C LEU A 584 -33.11 2.46 0.35
N LEU A 585 -32.15 2.19 -0.54
CA LEU A 585 -32.40 1.52 -1.83
C LEU A 585 -32.63 0.01 -1.66
N ASN A 586 -31.92 -0.61 -0.71
CA ASN A 586 -32.06 -2.03 -0.39
C ASN A 586 -32.20 -2.21 1.14
N PRO A 587 -33.44 -2.30 1.65
CA PRO A 587 -33.71 -2.41 3.09
C PRO A 587 -33.28 -3.75 3.72
N ASN A 588 -32.85 -4.73 2.92
CA ASN A 588 -32.32 -6.00 3.41
C ASN A 588 -30.83 -5.88 3.83
N LEU A 589 -30.15 -4.81 3.44
CA LEU A 589 -28.78 -4.53 3.92
C LEU A 589 -28.81 -4.15 5.40
N LYS A 590 -27.79 -4.60 6.15
CA LYS A 590 -27.68 -4.39 7.59
C LYS A 590 -26.33 -3.78 7.96
N GLN A 591 -26.32 -2.92 8.93
CA GLN A 591 -25.09 -2.48 9.59
C GLN A 591 -24.55 -3.60 10.48
N VAL A 592 -23.21 -3.62 10.64
CA VAL A 592 -22.52 -4.61 11.48
C VAL A 592 -21.53 -3.91 12.42
N PHE A 593 -21.14 -4.58 13.48
CA PHE A 593 -20.06 -4.16 14.40
C PHE A 593 -20.22 -2.74 15.00
N GLY A 594 -21.45 -2.32 15.30
CA GLY A 594 -21.72 -1.05 15.98
C GLY A 594 -21.88 0.18 15.07
N TRP A 595 -22.01 -0.04 13.76
CA TRP A 595 -22.37 1.01 12.79
C TRP A 595 -23.87 1.26 12.71
#